data_d4ea080f48efa9aae5a443e8b34155d5
#
_entry.id   d4ea080f48efa9aae5a443e8b34155d5
#
_cell.length_a   1.000
_cell.length_b   1.000
_cell.length_c   1.000
_cell.angle_alpha   90.00
_cell.angle_beta   90.00
_cell.angle_gamma   90.00
#
_symmetry.space_group_name_H-M   'P 1'
#
loop_
_entity.id
_entity.type
_entity.pdbx_description
1 polymer ?
#
loop_
_entity_poly.entity_id
_entity_poly.type
_entity_poly.pdbx_seq_one_letter_code
_entity_poly.pdbx_strand_id
1 'polypeptide(L)'
;ELFFYKPKRYPYFCKKLNVNFFSTTKTIGILGGGQLGKMLLYSTRKWDIKTKVLDPSESAPCRLASDIFVQGDLTDFQTVYDFGKDVDVLTIEIEKVNVNALEKLEQEGVTVYPQPQILKTIQNKCLQKKFYQDNNIPSALFEEFDSINALKEKILKGDLSYPFVWKSAEMGYDGYGVSIVRSNKELEELNPGHCLIEEIVKFKKELSVIVCRRPQGEMVNYPVVESEFHPTANQVEYVLCPARISTKAAKNAVEIALKTAEAYGQIGLLAVELFLISDEEILVN
;
A
#
# COMPACT_ATOMS: atom_id res chain seq x y z
N GLU A 1 28.34 -27.09 -6.20
CA GLU A 1 27.45 -27.34 -7.37
C GLU A 1 26.42 -26.21 -7.43
N LEU A 2 26.56 -25.34 -8.43
CA LEU A 2 25.65 -24.25 -8.72
C LEU A 2 24.39 -24.85 -9.36
N PHE A 3 23.28 -24.87 -8.64
CA PHE A 3 21.99 -25.20 -9.20
C PHE A 3 21.49 -24.06 -10.08
N PHE A 4 21.63 -24.22 -11.38
CA PHE A 4 20.93 -23.36 -12.35
C PHE A 4 19.44 -23.68 -12.32
N TYR A 5 18.65 -22.78 -11.75
CA TYR A 5 17.18 -22.80 -11.87
C TYR A 5 16.82 -22.55 -13.35
N LYS A 6 16.34 -23.59 -14.04
CA LYS A 6 15.76 -23.43 -15.37
C LYS A 6 14.39 -22.78 -15.21
N PRO A 7 14.17 -21.55 -15.69
CA PRO A 7 12.83 -20.97 -15.66
C PRO A 7 11.90 -21.81 -16.52
N LYS A 8 10.78 -22.27 -15.95
CA LYS A 8 9.68 -22.85 -16.72
C LYS A 8 9.27 -21.80 -17.75
N ARG A 9 9.44 -22.10 -19.04
CA ARG A 9 8.91 -21.27 -20.12
C ARG A 9 7.39 -21.22 -19.97
N TYR A 10 6.87 -20.09 -19.56
CA TYR A 10 5.44 -19.81 -19.64
C TYR A 10 5.11 -19.50 -21.11
N PRO A 11 4.25 -20.31 -21.79
CA PRO A 11 3.96 -20.13 -23.22
C PRO A 11 2.88 -19.05 -23.47
N TYR A 12 2.81 -18.01 -22.66
CA TYR A 12 1.74 -17.02 -22.75
C TYR A 12 2.18 -15.61 -23.15
N PHE A 13 3.17 -15.49 -24.02
CA PHE A 13 3.43 -14.20 -24.65
C PHE A 13 3.57 -14.35 -26.16
N CYS A 14 2.46 -14.37 -26.85
CA CYS A 14 2.26 -13.78 -28.17
C CYS A 14 0.87 -14.12 -28.74
N LYS A 15 -0.20 -13.58 -28.19
CA LYS A 15 -1.36 -13.22 -29.01
C LYS A 15 -1.16 -11.78 -29.41
N LYS A 16 -1.15 -11.53 -30.73
CA LYS A 16 -1.05 -10.21 -31.35
C LYS A 16 -2.03 -9.22 -30.68
N LEU A 17 -1.59 -8.56 -29.64
CA LEU A 17 -2.14 -7.29 -29.25
C LEU A 17 -1.40 -6.26 -30.09
N ASN A 18 -2.10 -5.59 -31.02
CA ASN A 18 -1.60 -4.40 -31.70
C ASN A 18 -1.50 -3.24 -30.69
N VAL A 19 -0.74 -3.43 -29.62
CA VAL A 19 -0.44 -2.40 -28.65
C VAL A 19 1.04 -2.13 -28.78
N ASN A 20 1.38 -0.95 -29.23
CA ASN A 20 2.75 -0.45 -29.15
C ASN A 20 3.06 -0.23 -27.67
N PHE A 21 3.73 -1.19 -27.04
CA PHE A 21 4.21 -1.08 -25.65
C PHE A 21 5.36 -0.06 -25.50
N PHE A 22 5.97 0.33 -26.61
CA PHE A 22 7.05 1.31 -26.66
C PHE A 22 6.49 2.57 -27.32
N SER A 23 6.35 3.66 -26.57
CA SER A 23 5.79 4.86 -27.12
C SER A 23 6.25 6.11 -26.38
N THR A 24 6.96 6.98 -27.11
CA THR A 24 7.26 8.34 -26.68
C THR A 24 6.07 9.28 -26.72
N THR A 25 4.92 8.82 -27.25
CA THR A 25 3.69 9.60 -27.33
C THR A 25 2.84 9.51 -26.06
N LYS A 26 3.17 8.56 -25.16
CA LYS A 26 2.47 8.37 -23.88
C LYS A 26 3.29 8.91 -22.73
N THR A 27 2.62 9.62 -21.83
CA THR A 27 3.22 10.19 -20.62
C THR A 27 2.64 9.54 -19.38
N ILE A 28 3.49 9.01 -18.51
CA ILE A 28 3.11 8.55 -17.18
C ILE A 28 3.43 9.65 -16.17
N GLY A 29 2.41 10.10 -15.44
CA GLY A 29 2.55 10.94 -14.26
C GLY A 29 2.76 10.08 -13.01
N ILE A 30 3.68 10.47 -12.15
CA ILE A 30 3.97 9.78 -10.89
C ILE A 30 3.89 10.81 -9.77
N LEU A 31 3.03 10.54 -8.78
CA LEU A 31 2.91 11.31 -7.55
C LEU A 31 3.79 10.68 -6.48
N GLY A 32 4.81 11.42 -6.05
CA GLY A 32 5.91 10.94 -5.23
C GLY A 32 7.17 10.66 -6.05
N GLY A 33 8.29 11.23 -5.63
CA GLY A 33 9.57 11.14 -6.31
C GLY A 33 10.64 10.39 -5.52
N GLY A 34 10.25 9.48 -4.64
CA GLY A 34 11.13 8.70 -3.79
C GLY A 34 11.91 7.61 -4.52
N GLN A 35 12.45 6.67 -3.75
CA GLN A 35 13.30 5.60 -4.29
C GLN A 35 12.55 4.63 -5.19
N LEU A 36 11.31 4.25 -4.83
CA LEU A 36 10.50 3.34 -5.63
C LEU A 36 10.12 3.98 -6.96
N GLY A 37 9.77 5.26 -6.96
CA GLY A 37 9.54 6.04 -8.17
C GLY A 37 10.79 6.06 -9.07
N LYS A 38 11.98 6.26 -8.50
CA LYS A 38 13.24 6.22 -9.26
C LYS A 38 13.50 4.84 -9.88
N MET A 39 13.21 3.76 -9.18
CA MET A 39 13.32 2.39 -9.73
C MET A 39 12.32 2.16 -10.88
N LEU A 40 11.10 2.69 -10.76
CA LEU A 40 10.12 2.67 -11.84
C LEU A 40 10.63 3.41 -13.09
N LEU A 41 11.26 4.58 -12.91
CA LEU A 41 11.86 5.35 -14.02
C LEU A 41 12.94 4.58 -14.77
N TYR A 42 13.74 3.76 -14.11
CA TYR A 42 14.71 2.89 -14.81
C TYR A 42 14.04 1.88 -15.73
N SER A 43 12.86 1.40 -15.37
CA SER A 43 12.09 0.48 -16.21
C SER A 43 11.39 1.19 -17.36
N THR A 44 10.82 2.38 -17.15
CA THR A 44 10.13 3.17 -18.18
C THR A 44 11.10 3.63 -19.28
N ARG A 45 12.35 3.93 -18.91
CA ARG A 45 13.41 4.28 -19.88
C ARG A 45 13.70 3.19 -20.89
N LYS A 46 13.60 1.91 -20.50
CA LYS A 46 13.81 0.78 -21.43
C LYS A 46 12.71 0.69 -22.49
N TRP A 47 11.59 1.36 -22.29
CA TRP A 47 10.42 1.33 -23.17
C TRP A 47 10.12 2.69 -23.81
N ASP A 48 11.05 3.64 -23.71
CA ASP A 48 10.92 4.99 -24.24
C ASP A 48 9.62 5.71 -23.83
N ILE A 49 9.12 5.40 -22.64
CA ILE A 49 7.92 6.03 -22.08
C ILE A 49 8.33 7.35 -21.44
N LYS A 50 7.63 8.43 -21.77
CA LYS A 50 7.82 9.73 -21.11
C LYS A 50 7.30 9.71 -19.70
N THR A 51 8.01 10.37 -18.81
CA THR A 51 7.67 10.43 -17.39
C THR A 51 7.61 11.86 -16.87
N LYS A 52 6.60 12.13 -16.05
CA LYS A 52 6.43 13.39 -15.33
C LYS A 52 6.28 13.04 -13.85
N VAL A 53 7.06 13.68 -12.96
CA VAL A 53 7.06 13.38 -11.51
C VAL A 53 6.73 14.62 -10.73
N LEU A 54 5.85 14.50 -9.73
CA LEU A 54 5.53 15.53 -8.74
C LEU A 54 6.06 15.10 -7.38
N ASP A 55 6.82 15.96 -6.72
CA ASP A 55 7.32 15.72 -5.37
C ASP A 55 7.56 17.06 -4.64
N PRO A 56 7.30 17.17 -3.33
CA PRO A 56 7.55 18.39 -2.59
C PRO A 56 9.04 18.70 -2.41
N SER A 57 9.91 17.69 -2.45
CA SER A 57 11.35 17.85 -2.22
C SER A 57 12.09 18.21 -3.49
N GLU A 58 12.81 19.31 -3.46
CA GLU A 58 13.72 19.67 -4.54
C GLU A 58 14.85 18.64 -4.73
N SER A 59 15.19 17.89 -3.71
CA SER A 59 16.21 16.83 -3.72
C SER A 59 15.64 15.42 -3.93
N ALA A 60 14.39 15.30 -4.40
CA ALA A 60 13.75 14.00 -4.62
C ALA A 60 14.60 13.08 -5.51
N PRO A 61 14.70 11.77 -5.19
CA PRO A 61 15.49 10.82 -5.97
C PRO A 61 15.14 10.75 -7.46
N CYS A 62 13.87 11.04 -7.82
CA CYS A 62 13.40 11.07 -9.21
C CYS A 62 13.80 12.30 -10.01
N ARG A 63 14.24 13.37 -9.38
CA ARG A 63 14.44 14.66 -10.04
C ARG A 63 15.29 14.61 -11.32
N LEU A 64 16.42 13.91 -11.27
CA LEU A 64 17.33 13.80 -12.42
C LEU A 64 17.02 12.63 -13.35
N ALA A 65 16.09 11.76 -12.97
CA ALA A 65 15.75 10.55 -13.71
C ALA A 65 14.48 10.70 -14.55
N SER A 66 13.59 11.64 -14.21
CA SER A 66 12.35 11.94 -14.94
C SER A 66 12.59 12.86 -16.15
N ASP A 67 11.71 12.80 -17.14
CA ASP A 67 11.72 13.75 -18.27
C ASP A 67 11.27 15.14 -17.82
N ILE A 68 10.27 15.19 -16.93
CA ILE A 68 9.73 16.42 -16.35
C ILE A 68 9.62 16.20 -14.84
N PHE A 69 10.23 17.09 -14.07
CA PHE A 69 10.08 17.14 -12.63
C PHE A 69 9.35 18.42 -12.23
N VAL A 70 8.32 18.27 -11.43
CA VAL A 70 7.50 19.36 -10.87
C VAL A 70 7.64 19.33 -9.36
N GLN A 71 8.06 20.45 -8.78
CA GLN A 71 8.07 20.60 -7.33
C GLN A 71 6.70 21.08 -6.86
N GLY A 72 6.07 20.37 -5.90
CA GLY A 72 4.77 20.77 -5.37
C GLY A 72 4.24 19.83 -4.32
N ASP A 73 3.21 20.27 -3.60
CA ASP A 73 2.56 19.52 -2.52
C ASP A 73 1.62 18.46 -3.09
N LEU A 74 1.85 17.20 -2.74
CA LEU A 74 1.03 16.05 -3.13
C LEU A 74 -0.37 16.04 -2.47
N THR A 75 -0.55 16.83 -1.42
CA THR A 75 -1.82 16.93 -0.68
C THR A 75 -2.67 18.12 -1.13
N ASP A 76 -2.11 19.04 -1.92
CA ASP A 76 -2.83 20.17 -2.45
C ASP A 76 -3.64 19.78 -3.70
N PHE A 77 -4.94 20.07 -3.68
CA PHE A 77 -5.86 19.72 -4.77
C PHE A 77 -5.42 20.31 -6.11
N GLN A 78 -5.14 21.61 -6.13
CA GLN A 78 -4.87 22.32 -7.38
C GLN A 78 -3.54 21.87 -7.99
N THR A 79 -2.52 21.66 -7.16
CA THR A 79 -1.20 21.18 -7.58
C THR A 79 -1.30 19.80 -8.23
N VAL A 80 -2.00 18.85 -7.59
CA VAL A 80 -2.18 17.49 -8.11
C VAL A 80 -3.04 17.49 -9.37
N TYR A 81 -4.11 18.28 -9.40
CA TYR A 81 -4.99 18.40 -10.57
C TYR A 81 -4.23 18.97 -11.77
N ASP A 82 -3.52 20.12 -11.61
CA ASP A 82 -2.75 20.75 -12.69
C ASP A 82 -1.61 19.87 -13.19
N PHE A 83 -1.03 19.09 -12.30
CA PHE A 83 -0.03 18.10 -12.68
C PHE A 83 -0.61 16.96 -13.52
N GLY A 84 -1.78 16.43 -13.13
CA GLY A 84 -2.34 15.22 -13.70
C GLY A 84 -3.09 15.42 -15.03
N LYS A 85 -3.59 16.62 -15.34
CA LYS A 85 -4.41 16.88 -16.53
C LYS A 85 -3.70 16.66 -17.87
N ASP A 86 -2.36 16.68 -17.89
CA ASP A 86 -1.54 16.58 -19.10
C ASP A 86 -0.85 15.21 -19.23
N VAL A 87 -1.28 14.19 -18.48
CA VAL A 87 -0.71 12.86 -18.57
C VAL A 87 -1.73 11.85 -19.06
N ASP A 88 -1.27 10.78 -19.70
CA ASP A 88 -2.15 9.69 -20.16
C ASP A 88 -2.52 8.71 -19.03
N VAL A 89 -1.57 8.45 -18.15
CA VAL A 89 -1.73 7.58 -16.98
C VAL A 89 -1.11 8.28 -15.78
N LEU A 90 -1.86 8.33 -14.69
CA LEU A 90 -1.39 8.84 -13.40
C LEU A 90 -1.27 7.70 -12.41
N THR A 91 -0.12 7.59 -11.78
CA THR A 91 0.12 6.61 -10.71
C THR A 91 0.74 7.29 -9.49
N ILE A 92 0.82 6.55 -8.39
CA ILE A 92 1.40 7.03 -7.14
C ILE A 92 2.65 6.24 -6.77
N GLU A 93 3.56 6.87 -6.08
CA GLU A 93 4.67 6.22 -5.40
C GLU A 93 4.47 6.24 -3.89
N ILE A 94 3.76 7.24 -3.39
CA ILE A 94 3.39 7.40 -1.99
C ILE A 94 1.87 7.53 -1.86
N GLU A 95 1.29 6.95 -0.83
CA GLU A 95 -0.18 6.92 -0.64
C GLU A 95 -0.75 8.28 -0.18
N LYS A 96 0.07 9.15 0.42
CA LYS A 96 -0.36 10.46 0.93
C LYS A 96 -0.50 11.48 -0.19
N VAL A 97 -1.57 11.37 -0.96
CA VAL A 97 -1.90 12.24 -2.10
C VAL A 97 -3.32 12.77 -1.98
N ASN A 98 -3.65 13.85 -2.69
CA ASN A 98 -5.00 14.40 -2.71
C ASN A 98 -5.93 13.54 -3.57
N VAL A 99 -6.74 12.70 -2.93
CA VAL A 99 -7.66 11.77 -3.62
C VAL A 99 -8.77 12.51 -4.37
N ASN A 100 -9.25 13.65 -3.88
CA ASN A 100 -10.29 14.42 -4.56
C ASN A 100 -9.81 14.94 -5.92
N ALA A 101 -8.53 15.33 -6.02
CA ALA A 101 -7.93 15.71 -7.30
C ALA A 101 -7.83 14.51 -8.26
N LEU A 102 -7.51 13.32 -7.74
CA LEU A 102 -7.48 12.09 -8.53
C LEU A 102 -8.88 11.69 -9.03
N GLU A 103 -9.91 11.77 -8.17
CA GLU A 103 -11.31 11.54 -8.56
C GLU A 103 -11.75 12.49 -9.69
N LYS A 104 -11.35 13.76 -9.59
CA LYS A 104 -11.65 14.77 -10.61
C LYS A 104 -10.97 14.46 -11.95
N LEU A 105 -9.69 14.09 -11.92
CA LEU A 105 -8.94 13.70 -13.11
C LEU A 105 -9.51 12.45 -13.78
N GLU A 106 -9.90 11.44 -12.99
CA GLU A 106 -10.54 10.23 -13.50
C GLU A 106 -11.88 10.55 -14.19
N GLN A 107 -12.71 11.42 -13.59
CA GLN A 107 -13.97 11.90 -14.18
C GLN A 107 -13.75 12.64 -15.51
N GLU A 108 -12.61 13.29 -15.68
CA GLU A 108 -12.23 14.00 -16.92
C GLU A 108 -11.50 13.11 -17.93
N GLY A 109 -11.37 11.81 -17.64
CA GLY A 109 -10.86 10.81 -18.57
C GLY A 109 -9.38 10.50 -18.46
N VAL A 110 -8.67 11.02 -17.46
CA VAL A 110 -7.30 10.59 -17.15
C VAL A 110 -7.34 9.19 -16.55
N THR A 111 -6.50 8.30 -17.02
CA THR A 111 -6.38 6.96 -16.41
C THR A 111 -5.59 7.04 -15.11
N VAL A 112 -6.23 6.76 -13.97
CA VAL A 112 -5.59 6.80 -12.63
C VAL A 112 -5.48 5.40 -12.06
N TYR A 113 -4.26 4.95 -11.72
CA TYR A 113 -3.98 3.67 -11.10
C TYR A 113 -3.00 3.82 -9.92
N PRO A 114 -3.33 3.30 -8.72
CA PRO A 114 -4.61 2.65 -8.36
C PRO A 114 -5.79 3.61 -8.45
N GLN A 115 -7.00 3.05 -8.58
CA GLN A 115 -8.22 3.85 -8.69
C GLN A 115 -8.40 4.72 -7.43
N PRO A 116 -8.87 5.98 -7.55
CA PRO A 116 -8.97 6.91 -6.42
C PRO A 116 -9.79 6.39 -5.25
N GLN A 117 -10.88 5.65 -5.52
CA GLN A 117 -11.74 5.08 -4.48
C GLN A 117 -11.00 4.07 -3.58
N ILE A 118 -10.04 3.34 -4.14
CA ILE A 118 -9.21 2.38 -3.39
C ILE A 118 -8.27 3.13 -2.46
N LEU A 119 -7.62 4.19 -2.96
CA LEU A 119 -6.77 5.05 -2.14
C LEU A 119 -7.52 5.68 -0.98
N LYS A 120 -8.75 6.13 -1.20
CA LYS A 120 -9.62 6.66 -0.16
C LYS A 120 -9.86 5.67 0.97
N THR A 121 -10.05 4.40 0.62
CA THR A 121 -10.20 3.33 1.61
C THR A 121 -8.88 3.06 2.34
N ILE A 122 -7.76 3.00 1.63
CA ILE A 122 -6.44 2.72 2.21
C ILE A 122 -5.95 3.86 3.11
N GLN A 123 -6.19 5.11 2.72
CA GLN A 123 -5.80 6.29 3.50
C GLN A 123 -6.55 6.42 4.84
N ASN A 124 -7.69 5.75 5.00
CA ASN A 124 -8.48 5.77 6.24
C ASN A 124 -8.53 4.37 6.86
N LYS A 125 -7.88 4.20 8.01
CA LYS A 125 -7.75 2.90 8.68
C LYS A 125 -9.08 2.32 9.14
N CYS A 126 -10.06 3.14 9.51
CA CYS A 126 -11.40 2.69 9.87
C CYS A 126 -12.14 2.14 8.63
N LEU A 127 -12.09 2.86 7.50
CA LEU A 127 -12.65 2.39 6.25
C LEU A 127 -11.97 1.11 5.77
N GLN A 128 -10.65 1.02 5.89
CA GLN A 128 -9.87 -0.14 5.50
C GLN A 128 -10.25 -1.39 6.32
N LYS A 129 -10.36 -1.25 7.64
CA LYS A 129 -10.75 -2.38 8.51
C LYS A 129 -12.19 -2.81 8.29
N LYS A 130 -13.10 -1.87 8.11
CA LYS A 130 -14.48 -2.17 7.74
C LYS A 130 -14.58 -2.88 6.41
N PHE A 131 -13.79 -2.44 5.41
CA PHE A 131 -13.69 -3.12 4.13
C PHE A 131 -13.22 -4.58 4.29
N TYR A 132 -12.22 -4.85 5.14
CA TYR A 132 -11.78 -6.22 5.40
C TYR A 132 -12.89 -7.06 6.04
N GLN A 133 -13.60 -6.52 7.02
CA GLN A 133 -14.72 -7.18 7.67
C GLN A 133 -15.84 -7.52 6.66
N ASP A 134 -16.27 -6.54 5.86
CA ASP A 134 -17.37 -6.68 4.89
C ASP A 134 -17.06 -7.72 3.79
N ASN A 135 -15.76 -7.91 3.47
CA ASN A 135 -15.29 -8.86 2.47
C ASN A 135 -14.73 -10.16 3.07
N ASN A 136 -14.93 -10.40 4.38
CA ASN A 136 -14.42 -11.58 5.09
C ASN A 136 -12.90 -11.78 4.86
N ILE A 137 -12.12 -10.69 4.85
CA ILE A 137 -10.66 -10.72 4.82
C ILE A 137 -10.18 -10.81 6.26
N PRO A 138 -9.38 -11.83 6.62
CA PRO A 138 -8.93 -12.02 8.00
C PRO A 138 -8.00 -10.89 8.42
N SER A 139 -8.35 -10.20 9.50
CA SER A 139 -7.53 -9.14 10.10
C SER A 139 -7.73 -9.12 11.61
N ALA A 140 -6.87 -8.43 12.36
CA ALA A 140 -7.02 -8.26 13.81
C ALA A 140 -8.40 -7.69 14.16
N LEU A 141 -8.99 -8.15 15.26
CA LEU A 141 -10.24 -7.60 15.78
C LEU A 141 -10.02 -6.13 16.11
N PHE A 142 -11.00 -5.31 15.75
CA PHE A 142 -10.90 -3.86 15.91
C PHE A 142 -12.18 -3.24 16.43
N GLU A 143 -12.06 -2.06 16.99
CA GLU A 143 -13.16 -1.20 17.36
C GLU A 143 -12.85 0.25 17.04
N GLU A 144 -13.82 0.95 16.45
CA GLU A 144 -13.72 2.32 15.98
C GLU A 144 -14.27 3.31 17.03
N PHE A 145 -13.63 4.46 17.13
CA PHE A 145 -14.02 5.54 18.05
C PHE A 145 -13.97 6.89 17.35
N ASP A 146 -15.06 7.64 17.43
CA ASP A 146 -15.15 9.00 16.85
C ASP A 146 -14.13 9.98 17.46
N SER A 147 -13.65 9.68 18.65
CA SER A 147 -12.65 10.50 19.35
C SER A 147 -11.91 9.71 20.43
N ILE A 148 -10.73 10.22 20.79
CA ILE A 148 -9.97 9.70 21.95
C ILE A 148 -10.78 9.77 23.25
N ASN A 149 -11.71 10.72 23.40
CA ASN A 149 -12.55 10.83 24.59
C ASN A 149 -13.54 9.67 24.69
N ALA A 150 -14.15 9.25 23.58
CA ALA A 150 -15.02 8.08 23.55
C ALA A 150 -14.25 6.80 23.95
N LEU A 151 -13.01 6.66 23.49
CA LEU A 151 -12.12 5.57 23.91
C LEU A 151 -11.82 5.62 25.42
N LYS A 152 -11.48 6.80 25.95
CA LYS A 152 -11.22 7.00 27.40
C LYS A 152 -12.44 6.64 28.25
N GLU A 153 -13.62 7.05 27.82
CA GLU A 153 -14.89 6.72 28.55
C GLU A 153 -15.12 5.22 28.63
N LYS A 154 -14.84 4.47 27.55
CA LYS A 154 -14.99 3.03 27.51
C LYS A 154 -14.03 2.33 28.48
N ILE A 155 -12.78 2.80 28.56
CA ILE A 155 -11.79 2.31 29.52
C ILE A 155 -12.24 2.60 30.95
N LEU A 156 -12.74 3.82 31.24
CA LEU A 156 -13.21 4.20 32.57
C LEU A 156 -14.41 3.37 33.03
N LYS A 157 -15.28 2.94 32.11
CA LYS A 157 -16.41 2.05 32.40
C LYS A 157 -15.98 0.60 32.64
N GLY A 158 -14.71 0.24 32.34
CA GLY A 158 -14.20 -1.13 32.48
C GLY A 158 -14.55 -2.05 31.32
N ASP A 159 -15.11 -1.52 30.24
CA ASP A 159 -15.51 -2.27 29.05
C ASP A 159 -14.33 -2.53 28.08
N LEU A 160 -13.18 -1.91 28.34
CA LEU A 160 -11.94 -2.09 27.59
C LEU A 160 -10.74 -2.09 28.54
N SER A 161 -9.81 -3.00 28.32
CA SER A 161 -8.59 -3.14 29.12
C SER A 161 -7.32 -3.05 28.27
N TYR A 162 -6.23 -2.64 28.90
CA TYR A 162 -4.90 -2.67 28.30
C TYR A 162 -4.32 -4.08 28.24
N PRO A 163 -3.37 -4.36 27.33
CA PRO A 163 -2.88 -3.50 26.27
C PRO A 163 -3.68 -3.66 24.97
N PHE A 164 -3.64 -2.62 24.12
CA PHE A 164 -4.19 -2.65 22.76
C PHE A 164 -3.32 -1.83 21.81
N VAL A 165 -3.51 -2.02 20.50
CA VAL A 165 -2.89 -1.18 19.46
C VAL A 165 -3.86 -0.07 19.11
N TRP A 166 -3.46 1.19 19.29
CA TRP A 166 -4.20 2.35 18.82
C TRP A 166 -3.69 2.78 17.44
N LYS A 167 -4.62 3.13 16.54
CA LYS A 167 -4.30 3.66 15.21
C LYS A 167 -5.15 4.90 14.94
N SER A 168 -4.52 5.97 14.47
CA SER A 168 -5.26 7.12 13.94
C SER A 168 -6.04 6.69 12.70
N ALA A 169 -7.29 7.15 12.55
CA ALA A 169 -8.09 6.87 11.37
C ALA A 169 -7.44 7.43 10.10
N GLU A 170 -6.87 8.62 10.20
CA GLU A 170 -6.21 9.34 9.12
C GLU A 170 -4.77 9.70 9.52
N MET A 171 -3.93 9.99 8.55
CA MET A 171 -2.53 10.41 8.73
C MET A 171 -1.57 9.33 9.30
N GLY A 172 -1.95 8.06 9.31
CA GLY A 172 -1.03 6.96 9.64
C GLY A 172 -0.20 6.52 8.43
N TYR A 173 1.11 6.81 8.42
CA TYR A 173 2.06 6.33 7.42
C TYR A 173 3.39 6.02 8.11
N ASP A 174 4.14 5.04 7.62
CA ASP A 174 5.49 4.65 8.09
C ASP A 174 5.61 4.54 9.62
N GLY A 175 4.59 3.94 10.29
CA GLY A 175 4.55 3.81 11.75
C GLY A 175 4.10 5.05 12.51
N TYR A 176 3.90 6.19 11.85
CA TYR A 176 3.26 7.36 12.45
C TYR A 176 1.76 7.11 12.62
N GLY A 177 1.20 7.50 13.77
CA GLY A 177 -0.23 7.30 14.06
C GLY A 177 -0.57 5.87 14.48
N VAL A 178 0.42 5.05 14.89
CA VAL A 178 0.24 3.72 15.49
C VAL A 178 0.98 3.67 16.82
N SER A 179 0.33 3.20 17.87
CA SER A 179 0.93 3.07 19.21
C SER A 179 0.37 1.87 19.96
N ILE A 180 1.24 1.12 20.62
CA ILE A 180 0.79 0.11 21.58
C ILE A 180 0.55 0.82 22.92
N VAL A 181 -0.67 0.82 23.39
CA VAL A 181 -1.09 1.49 24.61
C VAL A 181 -1.21 0.48 25.73
N ARG A 182 -0.44 0.69 26.81
CA ARG A 182 -0.34 -0.22 27.96
C ARG A 182 -0.83 0.40 29.26
N SER A 183 -1.08 1.70 29.26
CA SER A 183 -1.41 2.47 30.46
C SER A 183 -2.19 3.75 30.14
N ASN A 184 -2.84 4.30 31.15
CA ASN A 184 -3.49 5.62 31.08
C ASN A 184 -2.50 6.72 30.68
N LYS A 185 -1.24 6.65 31.11
CA LYS A 185 -0.23 7.63 30.75
C LYS A 185 0.02 7.64 29.24
N GLU A 186 0.22 6.47 28.63
CA GLU A 186 0.41 6.36 27.18
C GLU A 186 -0.83 6.77 26.40
N LEU A 187 -2.03 6.55 26.95
CA LEU A 187 -3.30 6.99 26.37
C LEU A 187 -3.41 8.53 26.32
N GLU A 188 -2.89 9.24 27.32
CA GLU A 188 -2.90 10.72 27.35
C GLU A 188 -1.95 11.36 26.32
N GLU A 189 -0.97 10.61 25.84
CA GLU A 189 0.03 11.06 24.85
C GLU A 189 -0.48 10.90 23.39
N LEU A 190 -1.65 10.27 23.19
CA LEU A 190 -2.21 10.03 21.86
C LEU A 190 -2.81 11.30 21.26
N ASN A 191 -2.69 11.39 19.93
CA ASN A 191 -3.32 12.48 19.18
C ASN A 191 -4.85 12.43 19.29
N PRO A 192 -5.52 13.57 19.48
CA PRO A 192 -6.98 13.63 19.45
C PRO A 192 -7.51 13.33 18.05
N GLY A 193 -8.74 12.84 17.98
CA GLY A 193 -9.47 12.62 16.73
C GLY A 193 -10.02 11.22 16.58
N HIS A 194 -10.55 10.97 15.41
CA HIS A 194 -11.10 9.68 14.99
C HIS A 194 -10.00 8.63 14.97
N CYS A 195 -10.27 7.46 15.56
CA CYS A 195 -9.28 6.42 15.72
C CYS A 195 -9.94 5.04 15.79
N LEU A 196 -9.13 4.03 15.72
CA LEU A 196 -9.51 2.67 16.04
C LEU A 196 -8.50 2.04 17.00
N ILE A 197 -8.95 1.01 17.68
CA ILE A 197 -8.07 0.10 18.42
C ILE A 197 -8.11 -1.28 17.81
N GLU A 198 -7.02 -2.01 17.94
CA GLU A 198 -6.91 -3.42 17.57
C GLU A 198 -6.39 -4.23 18.74
N GLU A 199 -6.75 -5.51 18.77
CA GLU A 199 -6.09 -6.47 19.63
C GLU A 199 -4.60 -6.59 19.28
N ILE A 200 -3.76 -6.91 20.29
CA ILE A 200 -2.35 -7.18 20.01
C ILE A 200 -2.21 -8.57 19.42
N VAL A 201 -1.89 -8.63 18.15
CA VAL A 201 -1.61 -9.88 17.44
C VAL A 201 -0.21 -10.38 17.80
N LYS A 202 -0.14 -11.61 18.32
CA LYS A 202 1.15 -12.31 18.55
C LYS A 202 1.50 -13.10 17.29
N PHE A 203 2.32 -12.53 16.45
CA PHE A 203 2.75 -13.15 15.19
C PHE A 203 4.20 -13.66 15.27
N LYS A 204 4.55 -14.61 14.41
CA LYS A 204 5.90 -15.16 14.26
C LYS A 204 6.73 -14.35 13.29
N LYS A 205 6.10 -13.86 12.22
CA LYS A 205 6.75 -13.13 11.12
C LYS A 205 5.80 -12.12 10.49
N GLU A 206 6.36 -11.05 9.98
CA GLU A 206 5.69 -10.18 9.04
C GLU A 206 6.02 -10.59 7.62
N LEU A 207 4.99 -10.75 6.81
CA LEU A 207 5.09 -11.16 5.42
C LEU A 207 4.48 -10.09 4.52
N SER A 208 4.86 -10.09 3.26
CA SER A 208 4.17 -9.31 2.24
C SER A 208 4.05 -10.11 0.94
N VAL A 209 2.94 -9.89 0.24
CA VAL A 209 2.70 -10.44 -1.09
C VAL A 209 2.31 -9.30 -2.02
N ILE A 210 3.10 -9.11 -3.07
CA ILE A 210 2.76 -8.17 -4.12
C ILE A 210 1.91 -8.89 -5.15
N VAL A 211 0.70 -8.36 -5.39
CA VAL A 211 -0.23 -8.81 -6.42
C VAL A 211 -0.30 -7.76 -7.52
N CYS A 212 -0.28 -8.20 -8.76
CA CYS A 212 -0.56 -7.35 -9.92
C CYS A 212 -1.85 -7.82 -10.58
N ARG A 213 -2.83 -6.91 -10.73
CA ARG A 213 -4.11 -7.18 -11.38
C ARG A 213 -4.25 -6.33 -12.63
N ARG A 214 -4.65 -6.97 -13.73
CA ARG A 214 -4.93 -6.30 -15.01
C ARG A 214 -6.37 -5.78 -15.06
N PRO A 215 -6.68 -4.79 -15.94
CA PRO A 215 -8.06 -4.30 -16.11
C PRO A 215 -9.07 -5.40 -16.42
N GLN A 216 -8.65 -6.49 -17.09
CA GLN A 216 -9.50 -7.63 -17.44
C GLN A 216 -9.71 -8.62 -16.27
N GLY A 217 -9.11 -8.36 -15.11
CA GLY A 217 -9.25 -9.16 -13.90
C GLY A 217 -8.19 -10.25 -13.71
N GLU A 218 -7.34 -10.52 -14.68
CA GLU A 218 -6.22 -11.47 -14.53
C GLU A 218 -5.26 -10.97 -13.44
N MET A 219 -4.88 -11.86 -12.54
CA MET A 219 -3.96 -11.58 -11.44
C MET A 219 -2.71 -12.46 -11.52
N VAL A 220 -1.59 -11.87 -11.13
CA VAL A 220 -0.34 -12.57 -10.88
C VAL A 220 0.24 -12.07 -9.56
N ASN A 221 0.98 -12.91 -8.86
CA ASN A 221 1.64 -12.53 -7.61
C ASN A 221 3.13 -12.81 -7.67
N TYR A 222 3.89 -12.02 -6.92
CA TYR A 222 5.29 -12.29 -6.64
C TYR A 222 5.41 -13.31 -5.51
N PRO A 223 6.60 -13.93 -5.33
CA PRO A 223 6.85 -14.79 -4.17
C PRO A 223 6.57 -14.04 -2.86
N VAL A 224 6.12 -14.77 -1.84
CA VAL A 224 5.97 -14.22 -0.50
C VAL A 224 7.34 -13.76 0.01
N VAL A 225 7.39 -12.55 0.54
CA VAL A 225 8.58 -11.99 1.18
C VAL A 225 8.39 -11.89 2.69
N GLU A 226 9.48 -11.93 3.43
CA GLU A 226 9.54 -11.79 4.88
C GLU A 226 10.26 -10.49 5.22
N SER A 227 9.65 -9.66 6.07
CA SER A 227 10.27 -8.45 6.60
C SER A 227 10.91 -8.73 7.95
N GLU A 228 12.19 -8.43 8.08
CA GLU A 228 12.90 -8.41 9.35
C GLU A 228 13.11 -6.97 9.81
N PHE A 229 12.71 -6.69 11.03
CA PHE A 229 12.78 -5.36 11.61
C PHE A 229 14.05 -5.19 12.44
N HIS A 230 14.57 -3.98 12.42
CA HIS A 230 15.65 -3.60 13.30
C HIS A 230 15.21 -3.73 14.77
N PRO A 231 16.00 -4.34 15.66
CA PRO A 231 15.58 -4.68 17.02
C PRO A 231 15.11 -3.50 17.88
N THR A 232 15.56 -2.28 17.57
CA THR A 232 15.27 -1.07 18.35
C THR A 232 14.66 0.08 17.56
N ALA A 233 14.76 0.07 16.22
CA ALA A 233 14.34 1.17 15.36
C ALA A 233 13.10 0.76 14.57
N ASN A 234 12.05 0.38 15.01
CA ASN A 234 10.76 0.04 14.33
C ASN A 234 10.75 0.29 12.79
N GLN A 235 11.81 -0.17 12.12
CA GLN A 235 12.05 -0.03 10.69
C GLN A 235 12.43 -1.38 10.11
N VAL A 236 11.95 -1.66 8.90
CA VAL A 236 12.37 -2.84 8.15
C VAL A 236 13.86 -2.72 7.83
N GLU A 237 14.65 -3.69 8.26
CA GLU A 237 16.09 -3.76 7.98
C GLU A 237 16.37 -4.64 6.76
N TYR A 238 15.68 -5.77 6.65
CA TYR A 238 15.82 -6.71 5.53
C TYR A 238 14.46 -7.17 5.01
N VAL A 239 14.39 -7.35 3.70
CA VAL A 239 13.30 -8.06 3.03
C VAL A 239 13.89 -9.30 2.36
N LEU A 240 13.47 -10.46 2.82
CA LEU A 240 13.97 -11.76 2.33
C LEU A 240 13.00 -12.36 1.32
N CYS A 241 13.50 -12.69 0.15
CA CYS A 241 12.74 -13.31 -0.93
C CYS A 241 13.44 -14.60 -1.41
N PRO A 242 12.78 -15.75 -1.38
CA PRO A 242 11.48 -16.02 -0.78
C PRO A 242 11.50 -16.00 0.75
N ALA A 243 10.34 -15.81 1.38
CA ALA A 243 10.18 -15.91 2.83
C ALA A 243 10.58 -17.28 3.36
N ARG A 244 11.17 -17.34 4.56
CA ARG A 244 11.59 -18.58 5.25
C ARG A 244 10.40 -19.17 6.03
N ILE A 245 9.40 -19.64 5.30
CA ILE A 245 8.13 -20.20 5.81
C ILE A 245 7.83 -21.55 5.14
N SER A 246 6.87 -22.30 5.70
CA SER A 246 6.41 -23.53 5.08
C SER A 246 5.70 -23.30 3.75
N THR A 247 5.67 -24.29 2.89
CA THR A 247 4.91 -24.24 1.64
C THR A 247 3.41 -23.99 1.89
N LYS A 248 2.86 -24.49 3.00
CA LYS A 248 1.46 -24.29 3.39
C LYS A 248 1.20 -22.83 3.74
N ALA A 249 2.04 -22.24 4.60
CA ALA A 249 1.93 -20.83 4.95
C ALA A 249 2.09 -19.92 3.73
N ALA A 250 3.04 -20.22 2.83
CA ALA A 250 3.22 -19.45 1.60
C ALA A 250 1.97 -19.49 0.70
N LYS A 251 1.35 -20.65 0.55
CA LYS A 251 0.12 -20.81 -0.21
C LYS A 251 -1.03 -20.00 0.41
N ASN A 252 -1.24 -20.11 1.71
CA ASN A 252 -2.30 -19.38 2.42
C ASN A 252 -2.07 -17.86 2.34
N ALA A 253 -0.85 -17.38 2.48
CA ALA A 253 -0.51 -15.97 2.33
C ALA A 253 -0.88 -15.44 0.93
N VAL A 254 -0.54 -16.19 -0.11
CA VAL A 254 -0.89 -15.84 -1.49
C VAL A 254 -2.42 -15.84 -1.69
N GLU A 255 -3.15 -16.83 -1.17
CA GLU A 255 -4.61 -16.90 -1.30
C GLU A 255 -5.29 -15.70 -0.63
N ILE A 256 -4.85 -15.30 0.56
CA ILE A 256 -5.36 -14.10 1.26
C ILE A 256 -5.05 -12.84 0.46
N ALA A 257 -3.83 -12.70 -0.04
CA ALA A 257 -3.44 -11.53 -0.83
C ALA A 257 -4.23 -11.41 -2.14
N LEU A 258 -4.45 -12.51 -2.85
CA LEU A 258 -5.26 -12.54 -4.06
C LEU A 258 -6.73 -12.20 -3.75
N LYS A 259 -7.30 -12.76 -2.68
CA LYS A 259 -8.64 -12.43 -2.22
C LYS A 259 -8.77 -10.94 -1.89
N THR A 260 -7.78 -10.36 -1.23
CA THR A 260 -7.75 -8.93 -0.88
C THR A 260 -7.71 -8.07 -2.14
N ALA A 261 -6.82 -8.38 -3.09
CA ALA A 261 -6.71 -7.66 -4.35
C ALA A 261 -7.98 -7.78 -5.22
N GLU A 262 -8.62 -8.96 -5.23
CA GLU A 262 -9.88 -9.18 -5.92
C GLU A 262 -11.02 -8.36 -5.31
N ALA A 263 -11.15 -8.36 -3.99
CA ALA A 263 -12.16 -7.59 -3.27
C ALA A 263 -12.03 -6.08 -3.54
N TYR A 264 -10.80 -5.54 -3.53
CA TYR A 264 -10.57 -4.14 -3.93
C TYR A 264 -10.88 -3.88 -5.40
N GLY A 265 -10.78 -4.88 -6.27
CA GLY A 265 -10.88 -4.68 -7.71
C GLY A 265 -9.76 -3.80 -8.26
N GLN A 266 -8.66 -3.65 -7.50
CA GLN A 266 -7.54 -2.78 -7.85
C GLN A 266 -6.91 -3.18 -9.18
N ILE A 267 -6.58 -2.18 -9.99
CA ILE A 267 -5.78 -2.34 -11.20
C ILE A 267 -4.35 -1.86 -10.90
N GLY A 268 -3.37 -2.64 -11.32
CA GLY A 268 -1.96 -2.38 -11.03
C GLY A 268 -1.43 -3.22 -9.88
N LEU A 269 -0.49 -2.67 -9.13
CA LEU A 269 0.19 -3.34 -8.03
C LEU A 269 -0.50 -3.06 -6.69
N LEU A 270 -0.61 -4.09 -5.85
CA LEU A 270 -1.01 -4.04 -4.46
C LEU A 270 -0.02 -4.87 -3.63
N ALA A 271 0.62 -4.27 -2.66
CA ALA A 271 1.36 -4.97 -1.63
C ALA A 271 0.40 -5.25 -0.46
N VAL A 272 0.23 -6.52 -0.10
CA VAL A 272 -0.59 -6.93 1.03
C VAL A 272 0.34 -7.39 2.15
N GLU A 273 0.37 -6.63 3.23
CA GLU A 273 1.12 -6.94 4.43
C GLU A 273 0.34 -7.92 5.31
N LEU A 274 1.04 -8.89 5.90
CA LEU A 274 0.43 -10.03 6.56
C LEU A 274 1.18 -10.39 7.86
N PHE A 275 0.44 -10.73 8.89
CA PHE A 275 0.96 -11.33 10.11
C PHE A 275 0.83 -12.85 10.07
N LEU A 276 1.94 -13.58 10.09
CA LEU A 276 1.98 -15.03 10.20
C LEU A 276 1.89 -15.45 11.69
N ILE A 277 0.76 -15.97 12.12
CA ILE A 277 0.54 -16.50 13.45
C ILE A 277 0.91 -17.99 13.48
N SER A 278 0.38 -18.74 12.52
CA SER A 278 0.70 -20.15 12.28
C SER A 278 0.61 -20.46 10.78
N ASP A 279 0.94 -21.68 10.39
CA ASP A 279 0.81 -22.10 8.98
C ASP A 279 -0.65 -22.06 8.47
N GLU A 280 -1.61 -22.01 9.37
CA GLU A 280 -3.06 -22.01 9.09
C GLU A 280 -3.71 -20.66 9.37
N GLU A 281 -3.06 -19.83 10.16
CA GLU A 281 -3.61 -18.55 10.61
C GLU A 281 -2.72 -17.39 10.19
N ILE A 282 -3.22 -16.60 9.26
CA ILE A 282 -2.56 -15.42 8.70
C ILE A 282 -3.59 -14.29 8.67
N LEU A 283 -3.20 -13.12 9.16
CA LEU A 283 -4.05 -11.92 9.16
C LEU A 283 -3.45 -10.84 8.26
N VAL A 284 -4.32 -10.06 7.62
CA VAL A 284 -3.93 -8.82 6.93
C VAL A 284 -3.69 -7.73 7.98
N ASN A 285 -2.55 -7.02 7.81
CA ASN A 285 -2.18 -5.91 8.68
C ASN A 285 -2.86 -4.60 8.27
#